data_7939d9aa2b5644326186eb3b425e6848
#
_entry.id   7939d9aa2b5644326186eb3b425e6848
#
_cell.length_a   1.000
_cell.length_b   1.000
_cell.length_c   1.000
_cell.angle_alpha   90.00
_cell.angle_beta   90.00
_cell.angle_gamma   90.00
#
_symmetry.space_group_name_H-M   'P 1'
#
loop_
_entity.id
_entity.type
_entity.pdbx_description
1 polymer ?
#
loop_
_entity_poly.entity_id
_entity_poly.type
_entity_poly.pdbx_seq_one_letter_code
_entity_poly.pdbx_strand_id
1 'polypeptide(L)'
;FQRTPNWYMPVPNYHERVPDGMRWLFTHVPHYAQWYRFWLFWYSCDAPLEMARVDPGWPHKDRSVGPMNEWVRELMAGYLHDQFKDRPDLLEKVIPNYPPAAKRIVLDNGIWPATLKRDNVRLVTDPIAEITPRGIRTRGGEEHQADVIIFGTGFQASRFLTPMKVRGRGGVDLHEQWDGDARAYMGITVPNFPNLFLMYGPNTNIVVNGSIVYFSECEVTYIMASLRLLLEN
;
A
#
# COMPACT_ATOMS: atom_id res chain seq x y z
N PHE A 1 -3.68 -18.58 4.24
CA PHE A 1 -2.68 -18.37 5.31
C PHE A 1 -2.43 -16.88 5.50
N GLN A 2 -2.58 -16.39 6.72
CA GLN A 2 -2.39 -14.99 7.07
C GLN A 2 -1.35 -14.88 8.20
N ARG A 3 -0.24 -14.18 7.90
CA ARG A 3 0.78 -13.90 8.93
C ARG A 3 0.37 -12.73 9.83
N THR A 4 -0.20 -11.68 9.25
CA THR A 4 -0.61 -10.47 9.96
C THR A 4 -1.88 -9.94 9.31
N PRO A 5 -2.95 -9.65 10.06
CA PRO A 5 -4.16 -9.07 9.51
C PRO A 5 -3.92 -7.65 8.98
N ASN A 6 -4.76 -7.19 8.07
CA ASN A 6 -4.75 -5.81 7.58
C ASN A 6 -5.89 -5.00 8.20
N TRP A 7 -5.70 -3.67 8.25
CA TRP A 7 -6.79 -2.74 8.48
C TRP A 7 -7.64 -2.57 7.23
N TYR A 8 -8.95 -2.56 7.40
CA TYR A 8 -9.93 -2.38 6.33
C TYR A 8 -10.75 -1.12 6.57
N MET A 9 -10.73 -0.22 5.58
CA MET A 9 -11.57 0.97 5.56
C MET A 9 -12.85 0.67 4.77
N PRO A 10 -14.04 0.81 5.38
CA PRO A 10 -15.29 0.56 4.68
C PRO A 10 -15.55 1.62 3.61
N VAL A 11 -15.72 1.16 2.38
CA VAL A 11 -16.13 1.98 1.22
C VAL A 11 -17.25 1.23 0.49
N PRO A 12 -18.51 1.46 0.89
CA PRO A 12 -19.64 0.64 0.43
C PRO A 12 -19.79 0.56 -1.09
N ASN A 13 -19.51 1.65 -1.79
CA ASN A 13 -19.64 1.75 -3.25
C ASN A 13 -18.35 1.50 -4.03
N TYR A 14 -17.33 0.87 -3.40
CA TYR A 14 -16.00 0.70 -4.00
C TYR A 14 -15.99 -0.04 -5.34
N HIS A 15 -16.91 -1.00 -5.52
CA HIS A 15 -17.06 -1.77 -6.76
C HIS A 15 -18.25 -1.33 -7.63
N GLU A 16 -18.93 -0.26 -7.25
CA GLU A 16 -20.04 0.24 -8.05
C GLU A 16 -19.57 0.95 -9.31
N ARG A 17 -20.42 0.90 -10.33
CA ARG A 17 -20.19 1.66 -11.55
C ARG A 17 -20.34 3.16 -11.26
N VAL A 18 -19.45 3.98 -11.84
CA VAL A 18 -19.59 5.44 -11.77
C VAL A 18 -20.97 5.85 -12.34
N PRO A 19 -21.78 6.61 -11.59
CA PRO A 19 -23.13 7.02 -12.02
C PRO A 19 -23.11 7.72 -13.38
N ASP A 20 -24.13 7.47 -14.19
CA ASP A 20 -24.20 8.03 -15.55
C ASP A 20 -24.23 9.57 -15.55
N GLY A 21 -24.85 10.19 -14.55
CA GLY A 21 -24.81 11.64 -14.39
C GLY A 21 -23.40 12.18 -14.17
N MET A 22 -22.57 11.49 -13.36
CA MET A 22 -21.18 11.88 -13.14
C MET A 22 -20.34 11.67 -14.40
N ARG A 23 -20.56 10.58 -15.13
CA ARG A 23 -19.92 10.34 -16.43
C ARG A 23 -20.27 11.43 -17.44
N TRP A 24 -21.54 11.85 -17.46
CA TRP A 24 -22.00 12.96 -18.30
C TRP A 24 -21.29 14.26 -17.94
N LEU A 25 -21.18 14.59 -16.65
CA LEU A 25 -20.45 15.78 -16.18
C LEU A 25 -18.98 15.77 -16.62
N PHE A 26 -18.30 14.64 -16.48
CA PHE A 26 -16.89 14.50 -16.92
C PHE A 26 -16.71 14.72 -18.42
N THR A 27 -17.73 14.38 -19.22
CA THR A 27 -17.65 14.45 -20.69
C THR A 27 -18.09 15.81 -21.24
N HIS A 28 -19.09 16.45 -20.63
CA HIS A 28 -19.79 17.59 -21.22
C HIS A 28 -19.52 18.94 -20.51
N VAL A 29 -19.11 18.91 -19.25
CA VAL A 29 -18.83 20.16 -18.52
C VAL A 29 -17.32 20.45 -18.60
N PRO A 30 -16.92 21.58 -19.22
CA PRO A 30 -15.52 21.95 -19.33
C PRO A 30 -14.83 21.98 -17.97
N HIS A 31 -13.65 21.39 -17.91
CA HIS A 31 -12.79 21.33 -16.73
C HIS A 31 -13.36 20.61 -15.50
N TYR A 32 -14.57 20.03 -15.55
CA TYR A 32 -15.16 19.34 -14.41
C TYR A 32 -14.29 18.17 -13.91
N ALA A 33 -13.75 17.36 -14.82
CA ALA A 33 -12.86 16.24 -14.46
C ALA A 33 -11.57 16.74 -13.76
N GLN A 34 -11.02 17.87 -14.20
CA GLN A 34 -9.83 18.49 -13.60
C GLN A 34 -10.11 19.00 -12.19
N TRP A 35 -11.24 19.69 -11.98
CA TRP A 35 -11.67 20.17 -10.67
C TRP A 35 -11.99 19.01 -9.72
N TYR A 36 -12.66 17.97 -10.20
CA TYR A 36 -12.96 16.79 -9.42
C TYR A 36 -11.66 16.06 -9.00
N ARG A 37 -10.69 15.94 -9.91
CA ARG A 37 -9.37 15.40 -9.63
C ARG A 37 -8.61 16.24 -8.59
N PHE A 38 -8.64 17.56 -8.72
CA PHE A 38 -8.06 18.49 -7.75
C PHE A 38 -8.69 18.32 -6.36
N TRP A 39 -10.01 18.22 -6.29
CA TRP A 39 -10.73 17.97 -5.05
C TRP A 39 -10.32 16.63 -4.40
N LEU A 40 -10.24 15.55 -5.17
CA LEU A 40 -9.76 14.26 -4.66
C LEU A 40 -8.34 14.35 -4.11
N PHE A 41 -7.44 15.03 -4.81
CA PHE A 41 -6.07 15.25 -4.36
C PHE A 41 -6.04 16.04 -3.03
N TRP A 42 -6.73 17.17 -2.99
CA TRP A 42 -6.82 18.01 -1.79
C TRP A 42 -7.33 17.23 -0.58
N TYR A 43 -8.45 16.55 -0.76
CA TYR A 43 -9.07 15.74 0.29
C TYR A 43 -8.16 14.61 0.78
N SER A 44 -7.38 14.00 -0.11
CA SER A 44 -6.46 12.92 0.25
C SER A 44 -5.14 13.40 0.87
N CYS A 45 -4.82 14.70 0.81
CA CYS A 45 -3.58 15.25 1.37
C CYS A 45 -3.74 15.68 2.83
N ASP A 46 -4.73 16.47 3.16
CA ASP A 46 -4.83 17.13 4.46
C ASP A 46 -5.38 16.21 5.56
N ALA A 47 -6.51 15.58 5.32
CA ALA A 47 -7.19 14.79 6.35
C ALA A 47 -6.39 13.56 6.83
N PRO A 48 -5.71 12.77 5.97
CA PRO A 48 -4.95 11.60 6.41
C PRO A 48 -3.63 11.93 7.13
N LEU A 49 -3.10 13.14 6.97
CA LEU A 49 -1.81 13.50 7.58
C LEU A 49 -1.88 13.48 9.11
N GLU A 50 -2.94 14.01 9.70
CA GLU A 50 -3.13 14.00 11.16
C GLU A 50 -3.25 12.58 11.72
N MET A 51 -3.80 11.65 10.95
CA MET A 51 -3.83 10.23 11.31
C MET A 51 -2.43 9.61 11.44
N ALA A 52 -1.47 10.07 10.63
CA ALA A 52 -0.11 9.54 10.62
C ALA A 52 0.83 10.27 11.60
N ARG A 53 0.42 11.42 12.15
CA ARG A 53 1.24 12.21 13.07
C ARG A 53 1.41 11.47 14.38
N VAL A 54 2.69 11.24 14.75
CA VAL A 54 3.05 10.62 16.03
C VAL A 54 3.01 11.67 17.14
N ASP A 55 2.20 11.44 18.16
CA ASP A 55 2.22 12.22 19.40
C ASP A 55 3.18 11.55 20.40
N PRO A 56 4.31 12.18 20.74
CA PRO A 56 5.25 11.63 21.73
C PRO A 56 4.64 11.40 23.11
N GLY A 57 3.64 12.21 23.48
CA GLY A 57 2.90 12.10 24.74
C GLY A 57 1.77 11.06 24.77
N TRP A 58 1.45 10.44 23.62
CA TRP A 58 0.33 9.51 23.53
C TRP A 58 0.50 8.27 24.43
N PRO A 59 -0.48 7.96 25.31
CA PRO A 59 -0.32 6.88 26.29
C PRO A 59 -0.48 5.46 25.71
N HIS A 60 -1.17 5.31 24.56
CA HIS A 60 -1.52 4.00 23.99
C HIS A 60 -0.66 3.66 22.76
N LYS A 61 0.67 3.77 22.91
CA LYS A 61 1.64 3.55 21.80
C LYS A 61 1.70 2.13 21.28
N ASP A 62 1.14 1.19 22.00
CA ASP A 62 1.01 -0.22 21.64
C ASP A 62 0.01 -0.46 20.49
N ARG A 63 -0.96 0.45 20.30
CA ARG A 63 -2.07 0.24 19.35
C ARG A 63 -2.33 1.42 18.40
N SER A 64 -1.86 2.63 18.75
CA SER A 64 -2.05 3.84 17.97
C SER A 64 -0.93 4.83 18.20
N VAL A 65 -0.84 5.89 17.40
CA VAL A 65 0.26 6.88 17.46
C VAL A 65 -0.21 8.28 17.88
N GLY A 66 -1.52 8.47 18.07
CA GLY A 66 -2.10 9.75 18.48
C GLY A 66 -3.63 9.69 18.45
N PRO A 67 -4.32 10.77 18.88
CA PRO A 67 -5.78 10.79 19.02
C PRO A 67 -6.53 10.49 17.72
N MET A 68 -6.13 11.08 16.60
CA MET A 68 -6.77 10.85 15.30
C MET A 68 -6.53 9.43 14.80
N ASN A 69 -5.33 8.88 15.04
CA ASN A 69 -5.00 7.50 14.70
C ASN A 69 -5.86 6.51 15.51
N GLU A 70 -6.05 6.77 16.80
CA GLU A 70 -6.94 5.96 17.66
C GLU A 70 -8.39 6.02 17.17
N TRP A 71 -8.91 7.20 16.84
CA TRP A 71 -10.26 7.34 16.31
C TRP A 71 -10.46 6.53 15.01
N VAL A 72 -9.50 6.60 14.07
CA VAL A 72 -9.53 5.80 12.84
C VAL A 72 -9.43 4.30 13.14
N ARG A 73 -8.61 3.92 14.14
CA ARG A 73 -8.51 2.55 14.60
C ARG A 73 -9.85 2.03 15.11
N GLU A 74 -10.53 2.80 15.95
CA GLU A 74 -11.85 2.43 16.51
C GLU A 74 -12.92 2.30 15.41
N LEU A 75 -12.91 3.20 14.42
CA LEU A 75 -13.81 3.13 13.27
C LEU A 75 -13.61 1.83 12.49
N MET A 76 -12.36 1.49 12.16
CA MET A 76 -12.05 0.27 11.40
C MET A 76 -12.25 -1.00 12.22
N ALA A 77 -11.94 -0.97 13.52
CA ALA A 77 -12.23 -2.08 14.43
C ALA A 77 -13.73 -2.30 14.59
N GLY A 78 -14.50 -1.22 14.73
CA GLY A 78 -15.98 -1.27 14.78
C GLY A 78 -16.57 -1.90 13.53
N TYR A 79 -16.05 -1.55 12.36
CA TYR A 79 -16.42 -2.20 11.10
C TYR A 79 -16.16 -3.71 11.13
N LEU A 80 -14.98 -4.14 11.54
CA LEU A 80 -14.64 -5.57 11.65
C LEU A 80 -15.52 -6.29 12.68
N HIS A 81 -15.78 -5.67 13.82
CA HIS A 81 -16.69 -6.22 14.84
C HIS A 81 -18.11 -6.42 14.27
N ASP A 82 -18.64 -5.45 13.55
CA ASP A 82 -19.96 -5.58 12.94
C ASP A 82 -20.01 -6.67 11.86
N GLN A 83 -18.96 -6.75 11.03
CA GLN A 83 -18.87 -7.76 9.99
C GLN A 83 -18.73 -9.19 10.52
N PHE A 84 -18.06 -9.40 11.66
CA PHE A 84 -17.78 -10.73 12.23
C PHE A 84 -18.49 -11.01 13.55
N LYS A 85 -19.56 -10.26 13.90
CA LYS A 85 -20.33 -10.47 15.15
C LYS A 85 -20.90 -11.88 15.30
N ASP A 86 -21.16 -12.56 14.19
CA ASP A 86 -21.65 -13.95 14.09
C ASP A 86 -20.50 -14.99 14.04
N ARG A 87 -19.24 -14.55 13.99
CA ARG A 87 -18.06 -15.40 13.87
C ARG A 87 -16.90 -14.93 14.75
N PRO A 88 -17.06 -15.06 16.10
CA PRO A 88 -16.01 -14.62 17.04
C PRO A 88 -14.67 -15.35 16.85
N ASP A 89 -14.70 -16.58 16.34
CA ASP A 89 -13.51 -17.37 16.00
C ASP A 89 -12.65 -16.74 14.88
N LEU A 90 -13.28 -16.01 13.97
CA LEU A 90 -12.60 -15.24 12.93
C LEU A 90 -12.22 -13.84 13.43
N LEU A 91 -13.08 -13.21 14.25
CA LEU A 91 -12.87 -11.85 14.74
C LEU A 91 -11.50 -11.68 15.40
N GLU A 92 -11.11 -12.59 16.28
CA GLU A 92 -9.80 -12.58 16.96
C GLU A 92 -8.62 -12.65 15.98
N LYS A 93 -8.82 -13.27 14.81
CA LYS A 93 -7.78 -13.45 13.78
C LYS A 93 -7.66 -12.28 12.81
N VAL A 94 -8.71 -11.46 12.68
CA VAL A 94 -8.79 -10.41 11.66
C VAL A 94 -8.54 -9.00 12.19
N ILE A 95 -8.60 -8.79 13.51
CA ILE A 95 -8.28 -7.48 14.09
C ILE A 95 -6.77 -7.29 14.19
N PRO A 96 -6.20 -6.25 13.55
CA PRO A 96 -4.78 -5.96 13.67
C PRO A 96 -4.39 -5.47 15.08
N ASN A 97 -3.18 -5.85 15.50
CA ASN A 97 -2.57 -5.44 16.76
C ASN A 97 -1.50 -4.35 16.59
N TYR A 98 -1.57 -3.56 15.53
CA TYR A 98 -0.63 -2.48 15.21
C TYR A 98 -1.38 -1.22 14.80
N PRO A 99 -0.77 -0.02 14.90
CA PRO A 99 -1.42 1.24 14.56
C PRO A 99 -1.90 1.29 13.10
N PRO A 100 -3.06 1.91 12.81
CA PRO A 100 -3.44 2.27 11.45
C PRO A 100 -2.32 3.01 10.71
N ALA A 101 -2.24 2.81 9.39
CA ALA A 101 -1.20 3.35 8.51
C ALA A 101 0.23 2.78 8.70
N ALA A 102 0.49 1.93 9.69
CA ALA A 102 1.76 1.18 9.75
C ALA A 102 1.90 0.19 8.57
N LYS A 103 0.79 -0.17 7.95
CA LYS A 103 0.70 -0.89 6.66
C LYS A 103 -0.38 -0.27 5.80
N ARG A 104 -0.36 -0.57 4.49
CA ARG A 104 -1.41 -0.12 3.58
C ARG A 104 -2.79 -0.54 4.10
N ILE A 105 -3.67 0.43 4.29
CA ILE A 105 -5.09 0.20 4.59
C ILE A 105 -5.77 -0.31 3.32
N VAL A 106 -6.53 -1.38 3.43
CA VAL A 106 -7.29 -1.97 2.32
C VAL A 106 -8.68 -1.38 2.31
N LEU A 107 -9.15 -0.94 1.13
CA LEU A 107 -10.54 -0.52 0.95
C LEU A 107 -11.41 -1.76 0.76
N ASP A 108 -12.54 -1.81 1.46
CA ASP A 108 -13.46 -2.95 1.41
C ASP A 108 -14.93 -2.50 1.42
N ASN A 109 -15.76 -3.23 0.72
CA ASN A 109 -17.22 -3.05 0.68
C ASN A 109 -18.00 -4.25 1.24
N GLY A 110 -17.36 -5.04 2.10
CA GLY A 110 -17.94 -6.23 2.70
C GLY A 110 -17.63 -7.54 1.95
N ILE A 111 -16.95 -7.49 0.81
CA ILE A 111 -16.61 -8.69 0.02
C ILE A 111 -15.62 -9.58 0.77
N TRP A 112 -14.59 -9.00 1.40
CA TRP A 112 -13.57 -9.76 2.10
C TRP A 112 -14.14 -10.50 3.33
N PRO A 113 -14.88 -9.86 4.26
CA PRO A 113 -15.52 -10.57 5.37
C PRO A 113 -16.50 -11.66 4.88
N ALA A 114 -17.33 -11.35 3.90
CA ALA A 114 -18.25 -12.32 3.31
C ALA A 114 -17.50 -13.53 2.72
N THR A 115 -16.35 -13.31 2.10
CA THR A 115 -15.52 -14.38 1.56
C THR A 115 -14.93 -15.26 2.66
N LEU A 116 -14.44 -14.69 3.74
CA LEU A 116 -13.89 -15.46 4.88
C LEU A 116 -14.94 -16.29 5.60
N LYS A 117 -16.21 -15.87 5.55
CA LYS A 117 -17.32 -16.60 6.19
C LYS A 117 -17.90 -17.75 5.36
N ARG A 118 -17.39 -17.96 4.14
CA ARG A 118 -17.85 -19.09 3.29
C ARG A 118 -17.38 -20.42 3.86
N ASP A 119 -18.20 -21.45 3.74
CA ASP A 119 -17.91 -22.81 4.25
C ASP A 119 -16.66 -23.44 3.62
N ASN A 120 -16.36 -23.05 2.38
CA ASN A 120 -15.19 -23.53 1.65
C ASN A 120 -13.93 -22.68 1.84
N VAL A 121 -13.95 -21.70 2.76
CA VAL A 121 -12.82 -20.82 3.08
C VAL A 121 -12.39 -21.01 4.53
N ARG A 122 -11.11 -21.25 4.72
CA ARG A 122 -10.50 -21.38 6.05
C ARG A 122 -9.38 -20.38 6.23
N LEU A 123 -9.46 -19.56 7.27
CA LEU A 123 -8.40 -18.64 7.66
C LEU A 123 -7.42 -19.37 8.59
N VAL A 124 -6.19 -19.58 8.13
CA VAL A 124 -5.09 -20.18 8.90
C VAL A 124 -4.11 -19.08 9.31
N THR A 125 -3.91 -18.91 10.62
CA THR A 125 -3.00 -17.93 11.23
C THR A 125 -1.81 -18.58 11.92
N ASP A 126 -1.81 -19.91 12.06
CA ASP A 126 -0.64 -20.64 12.56
C ASP A 126 0.51 -20.52 11.55
N PRO A 127 1.75 -20.16 12.01
CA PRO A 127 2.87 -19.95 11.11
C PRO A 127 3.21 -21.19 10.28
N ILE A 128 3.53 -20.96 9.02
CA ILE A 128 3.99 -22.02 8.12
C ILE A 128 5.34 -22.54 8.61
N ALA A 129 5.45 -23.87 8.76
CA ALA A 129 6.71 -24.55 9.05
C ALA A 129 7.42 -24.95 7.76
N GLU A 130 6.70 -25.60 6.84
CA GLU A 130 7.25 -26.06 5.56
C GLU A 130 6.18 -26.25 4.49
N ILE A 131 6.61 -26.28 3.24
CA ILE A 131 5.81 -26.71 2.10
C ILE A 131 6.13 -28.18 1.85
N THR A 132 5.09 -29.01 1.87
CA THR A 132 5.21 -30.47 1.64
C THR A 132 4.80 -30.82 0.20
N PRO A 133 5.05 -32.02 -0.28
CA PRO A 133 4.54 -32.46 -1.59
C PRO A 133 3.01 -32.45 -1.72
N ARG A 134 2.27 -32.41 -0.60
CA ARG A 134 0.81 -32.43 -0.58
C ARG A 134 0.16 -31.09 -0.19
N GLY A 135 0.96 -30.12 0.23
CA GLY A 135 0.42 -28.83 0.68
C GLY A 135 1.31 -28.07 1.63
N ILE A 136 0.75 -27.56 2.72
CA ILE A 136 1.45 -26.71 3.69
C ILE A 136 1.30 -27.30 5.08
N ARG A 137 2.42 -27.45 5.81
CA ARG A 137 2.43 -27.83 7.22
C ARG A 137 2.70 -26.61 8.07
N THR A 138 1.88 -26.43 9.10
CA THR A 138 2.03 -25.34 10.08
C THR A 138 2.94 -25.77 11.25
N ARG A 139 3.39 -24.81 12.06
CA ARG A 139 4.20 -25.09 13.25
C ARG A 139 3.45 -25.88 14.30
N GLY A 140 2.13 -25.77 14.37
CA GLY A 140 1.28 -26.61 15.19
C GLY A 140 1.17 -28.06 14.72
N GLY A 141 1.79 -28.42 13.59
CA GLY A 141 1.84 -29.77 13.04
C GLY A 141 0.70 -30.15 12.10
N GLU A 142 -0.29 -29.26 11.91
CA GLU A 142 -1.42 -29.50 10.99
C GLU A 142 -0.94 -29.40 9.54
N GLU A 143 -1.29 -30.39 8.71
CA GLU A 143 -1.03 -30.37 7.27
C GLU A 143 -2.30 -30.00 6.50
N HIS A 144 -2.23 -28.91 5.76
CA HIS A 144 -3.30 -28.41 4.88
C HIS A 144 -3.01 -28.83 3.45
N GLN A 145 -3.80 -29.76 2.91
CA GLN A 145 -3.67 -30.20 1.53
C GLN A 145 -4.04 -29.10 0.56
N ALA A 146 -3.29 -28.96 -0.52
CA ALA A 146 -3.52 -27.98 -1.57
C ALA A 146 -3.00 -28.48 -2.92
N ASP A 147 -3.81 -28.34 -3.97
CA ASP A 147 -3.40 -28.61 -5.35
C ASP A 147 -2.62 -27.44 -5.94
N VAL A 148 -2.87 -26.23 -5.46
CA VAL A 148 -2.23 -25.00 -5.92
C VAL A 148 -1.88 -24.11 -4.70
N ILE A 149 -0.67 -23.58 -4.69
CA ILE A 149 -0.21 -22.61 -3.69
C ILE A 149 0.08 -21.30 -4.39
N ILE A 150 -0.63 -20.23 -3.98
CA ILE A 150 -0.40 -18.88 -4.50
C ILE A 150 0.40 -18.09 -3.47
N PHE A 151 1.60 -17.64 -3.86
CA PHE A 151 2.47 -16.86 -3.00
C PHE A 151 2.11 -15.37 -3.05
N GLY A 152 1.37 -14.89 -2.06
CA GLY A 152 1.10 -13.47 -1.83
C GLY A 152 2.03 -12.89 -0.77
N THR A 153 3.32 -13.24 -0.78
CA THR A 153 4.28 -12.95 0.30
C THR A 153 4.84 -11.51 0.28
N GLY A 154 4.50 -10.71 -0.73
CA GLY A 154 4.95 -9.33 -0.89
C GLY A 154 6.31 -9.21 -1.57
N PHE A 155 6.79 -7.99 -1.66
CA PHE A 155 8.05 -7.63 -2.30
C PHE A 155 9.09 -7.18 -1.28
N GLN A 156 10.37 -7.30 -1.64
CA GLN A 156 11.47 -6.68 -0.90
C GLN A 156 11.57 -5.20 -1.31
N ALA A 157 10.64 -4.39 -0.80
CA ALA A 157 10.40 -3.02 -1.25
C ALA A 157 11.61 -2.08 -1.13
N SER A 158 12.57 -2.38 -0.24
CA SER A 158 13.80 -1.60 -0.08
C SER A 158 14.92 -1.99 -1.06
N ARG A 159 14.76 -3.11 -1.79
CA ARG A 159 15.72 -3.55 -2.79
C ARG A 159 15.35 -3.01 -4.18
N PHE A 160 15.56 -1.72 -4.36
CA PHE A 160 15.28 -1.06 -5.64
C PHE A 160 16.06 -1.70 -6.79
N LEU A 161 15.37 -1.93 -7.92
CA LEU A 161 15.91 -2.43 -9.17
C LEU A 161 16.58 -3.81 -9.14
N THR A 162 16.53 -4.53 -8.01
CA THR A 162 17.07 -5.90 -7.95
C THR A 162 16.15 -6.87 -8.71
N PRO A 163 16.67 -7.79 -9.55
CA PRO A 163 18.10 -8.15 -9.75
C PRO A 163 18.81 -7.44 -10.91
N MET A 164 18.29 -6.31 -11.39
CA MET A 164 18.83 -5.57 -12.51
C MET A 164 20.26 -5.05 -12.22
N LYS A 165 21.20 -5.24 -13.13
CA LYS A 165 22.53 -4.65 -13.02
C LYS A 165 22.56 -3.34 -13.80
N VAL A 166 22.82 -2.23 -13.12
CA VAL A 166 22.88 -0.89 -13.70
C VAL A 166 24.28 -0.34 -13.49
N ARG A 167 24.95 0.03 -14.60
CA ARG A 167 26.30 0.62 -14.57
C ARG A 167 26.28 2.06 -15.01
N GLY A 168 26.91 2.92 -14.25
CA GLY A 168 27.07 4.34 -14.49
C GLY A 168 28.42 4.71 -15.12
N ARG A 169 28.76 6.00 -15.04
CA ARG A 169 30.03 6.54 -15.54
C ARG A 169 31.21 5.89 -14.83
N GLY A 170 32.24 5.58 -15.59
CA GLY A 170 33.43 4.90 -15.06
C GLY A 170 33.20 3.44 -14.63
N GLY A 171 32.05 2.85 -14.99
CA GLY A 171 31.73 1.45 -14.66
C GLY A 171 31.18 1.24 -13.25
N VAL A 172 30.83 2.29 -12.53
CA VAL A 172 30.26 2.21 -11.18
C VAL A 172 28.98 1.39 -11.19
N ASP A 173 28.86 0.39 -10.32
CA ASP A 173 27.63 -0.36 -10.13
C ASP A 173 26.68 0.38 -9.18
N LEU A 174 25.39 0.44 -9.53
CA LEU A 174 24.39 1.17 -8.78
C LEU A 174 24.16 0.61 -7.38
N HIS A 175 24.13 -0.73 -7.27
CA HIS A 175 23.90 -1.38 -5.99
C HIS A 175 25.12 -1.28 -5.06
N GLU A 176 26.32 -1.32 -5.62
CA GLU A 176 27.56 -1.07 -4.85
C GLU A 176 27.61 0.38 -4.34
N GLN A 177 27.22 1.38 -5.18
CA GLN A 177 27.16 2.78 -4.75
C GLN A 177 26.11 3.01 -3.65
N TRP A 178 25.00 2.30 -3.69
CA TRP A 178 23.95 2.42 -2.67
C TRP A 178 24.28 1.70 -1.37
N ASP A 179 25.13 0.70 -1.38
CA ASP A 179 25.55 -0.07 -0.20
C ASP A 179 24.38 -0.50 0.70
N GLY A 180 23.30 -0.99 0.08
CA GLY A 180 22.09 -1.44 0.76
C GLY A 180 21.11 -0.32 1.17
N ASP A 181 21.48 0.97 1.03
CA ASP A 181 20.63 2.12 1.31
C ASP A 181 20.39 2.94 0.02
N ALA A 182 19.36 2.56 -0.72
CA ALA A 182 19.03 3.19 -1.99
C ALA A 182 18.66 4.67 -1.80
N ARG A 183 19.35 5.56 -2.53
CA ARG A 183 19.16 7.01 -2.50
C ARG A 183 19.12 7.59 -3.90
N ALA A 184 18.25 8.59 -4.09
CA ALA A 184 18.17 9.35 -5.33
C ALA A 184 17.76 10.79 -5.00
N TYR A 185 18.26 11.75 -5.77
CA TYR A 185 17.84 13.14 -5.66
C TYR A 185 16.37 13.26 -6.10
N MET A 186 15.52 13.74 -5.21
CA MET A 186 14.05 13.79 -5.36
C MET A 186 13.41 12.43 -5.70
N GLY A 187 14.11 11.31 -5.44
CA GLY A 187 13.68 9.99 -5.88
C GLY A 187 13.89 9.71 -7.37
N ILE A 188 14.47 10.63 -8.15
CA ILE A 188 14.49 10.59 -9.61
C ILE A 188 15.88 10.33 -10.18
N THR A 189 16.90 11.06 -9.73
CA THR A 189 18.25 10.99 -10.34
C THR A 189 19.29 10.51 -9.34
N VAL A 190 20.31 9.81 -9.87
CA VAL A 190 21.40 9.25 -9.06
C VAL A 190 22.75 9.79 -9.58
N PRO A 191 23.65 10.30 -8.69
CA PRO A 191 24.99 10.69 -9.08
C PRO A 191 25.72 9.56 -9.83
N ASN A 192 26.51 9.89 -10.83
CA ASN A 192 27.22 8.98 -11.74
C ASN A 192 26.34 8.23 -12.77
N PHE A 193 25.02 8.47 -12.78
CA PHE A 193 24.09 7.85 -13.74
C PHE A 193 23.30 8.93 -14.49
N PRO A 194 23.93 9.71 -15.39
CA PRO A 194 23.35 10.94 -15.93
C PRO A 194 22.13 10.74 -16.84
N ASN A 195 21.92 9.54 -17.37
CA ASN A 195 20.79 9.16 -18.22
C ASN A 195 19.86 8.11 -17.57
N LEU A 196 20.01 7.89 -16.26
CA LEU A 196 19.11 7.06 -15.48
C LEU A 196 18.12 7.95 -14.73
N PHE A 197 16.85 7.77 -15.01
CA PHE A 197 15.76 8.38 -14.26
C PHE A 197 14.91 7.30 -13.60
N LEU A 198 14.61 7.48 -12.34
CA LEU A 198 13.75 6.61 -11.57
C LEU A 198 12.37 7.24 -11.48
N MET A 199 11.33 6.46 -11.67
CA MET A 199 9.97 6.82 -11.32
C MET A 199 9.57 6.04 -10.07
N TYR A 200 8.95 6.72 -9.11
CA TYR A 200 8.63 6.12 -7.84
C TYR A 200 9.88 5.50 -7.17
N GLY A 201 10.97 6.24 -7.20
CA GLY A 201 12.26 5.79 -6.71
C GLY A 201 12.39 5.82 -5.18
N PRO A 202 13.63 5.71 -4.65
CA PRO A 202 13.88 5.65 -3.22
C PRO A 202 13.27 6.83 -2.46
N ASN A 203 12.61 6.53 -1.32
CA ASN A 203 11.99 7.48 -0.39
C ASN A 203 10.83 8.32 -0.95
N THR A 204 10.20 7.90 -2.05
CA THR A 204 9.01 8.56 -2.62
C THR A 204 7.70 7.86 -2.30
N ASN A 205 7.74 6.76 -1.54
CA ASN A 205 6.53 6.00 -1.21
C ASN A 205 5.61 6.81 -0.28
N ILE A 206 4.39 7.08 -0.76
CA ILE A 206 3.35 7.78 -0.01
C ILE A 206 2.45 6.75 0.66
N VAL A 207 2.37 6.80 2.00
CA VAL A 207 1.53 5.89 2.78
C VAL A 207 0.14 6.49 3.00
N VAL A 208 0.03 7.78 3.32
CA VAL A 208 -1.21 8.40 3.82
C VAL A 208 -1.62 9.67 3.13
N ASN A 209 -0.72 10.48 2.58
CA ASN A 209 -1.06 11.78 2.01
C ASN A 209 -0.62 11.92 0.56
N GLY A 210 -1.53 12.26 -0.32
CA GLY A 210 -1.27 12.51 -1.72
C GLY A 210 -1.67 11.39 -2.67
N SER A 211 -1.26 11.53 -3.92
CA SER A 211 -1.55 10.61 -5.01
C SER A 211 -0.27 10.20 -5.73
N ILE A 212 0.01 8.90 -5.76
CA ILE A 212 1.14 8.34 -6.51
C ILE A 212 1.06 8.70 -7.99
N VAL A 213 -0.15 8.74 -8.57
CA VAL A 213 -0.36 9.13 -9.96
C VAL A 213 0.06 10.59 -10.18
N TYR A 214 -0.29 11.49 -9.27
CA TYR A 214 0.12 12.89 -9.36
C TYR A 214 1.64 13.06 -9.22
N PHE A 215 2.26 12.32 -8.29
CA PHE A 215 3.72 12.31 -8.16
C PHE A 215 4.40 11.84 -9.43
N SER A 216 3.93 10.76 -10.03
CA SER A 216 4.48 10.25 -11.28
C SER A 216 4.35 11.25 -12.44
N GLU A 217 3.28 12.04 -12.49
CA GLU A 217 3.14 13.13 -13.46
C GLU A 217 4.14 14.27 -13.22
N CYS A 218 4.43 14.61 -11.96
CA CYS A 218 5.48 15.56 -11.62
C CYS A 218 6.86 15.02 -11.99
N GLU A 219 7.13 13.75 -11.70
CA GLU A 219 8.38 13.07 -12.08
C GLU A 219 8.57 13.08 -13.59
N VAL A 220 7.53 12.72 -14.37
CA VAL A 220 7.57 12.78 -15.84
C VAL A 220 7.86 14.20 -16.33
N THR A 221 7.25 15.21 -15.74
CA THR A 221 7.51 16.62 -16.11
C THR A 221 8.98 17.00 -15.88
N TYR A 222 9.53 16.62 -14.72
CA TYR A 222 10.94 16.84 -14.42
C TYR A 222 11.88 16.09 -15.38
N ILE A 223 11.60 14.81 -15.63
CA ILE A 223 12.39 13.97 -16.55
C ILE A 223 12.37 14.56 -17.96
N MET A 224 11.22 14.97 -18.48
CA MET A 224 11.10 15.55 -19.81
C MET A 224 11.83 16.89 -19.94
N ALA A 225 11.81 17.73 -18.91
CA ALA A 225 12.58 18.96 -18.88
C ALA A 225 14.10 18.68 -18.87
N SER A 226 14.53 17.69 -18.08
CA SER A 226 15.93 17.28 -18.02
C SER A 226 16.43 16.70 -19.35
N LEU A 227 15.62 15.86 -20.01
CA LEU A 227 15.95 15.29 -21.31
C LEU A 227 16.09 16.37 -22.40
N ARG A 228 15.21 17.38 -22.40
CA ARG A 228 15.34 18.52 -23.33
C ARG A 228 16.67 19.25 -23.15
N LEU A 229 17.03 19.56 -21.89
CA LEU A 229 18.32 20.18 -21.59
C LEU A 229 19.52 19.35 -22.07
N LEU A 230 19.46 18.02 -21.93
CA LEU A 230 20.52 17.11 -22.36
C LEU A 230 20.63 17.01 -23.90
N LEU A 231 19.54 17.22 -24.63
CA LEU A 231 19.52 17.18 -26.09
C LEU A 231 19.86 18.52 -26.75
N GLU A 232 19.68 19.63 -26.04
CA GLU A 232 19.95 20.99 -26.52
C GLU A 232 21.39 21.45 -26.26
N ASN A 233 22.14 20.74 -25.41
CA ASN A 233 23.51 21.01 -25.02
C ASN A 233 24.46 19.85 -25.38
#